data_0a976e5b559a5b1fa9487891ca4fe6f0
#
_entry.id   0a976e5b559a5b1fa9487891ca4fe6f0
#
_cell.length_a   1.000
_cell.length_b   1.000
_cell.length_c   1.000
_cell.angle_alpha   90.00
_cell.angle_beta   90.00
_cell.angle_gamma   90.00
#
_symmetry.space_group_name_H-M   'P 1'
#
loop_
_entity.id
_entity.type
_entity.pdbx_description
1 polymer ?
#
loop_
_entity_poly.entity_id
_entity_poly.type
_entity_poly.pdbx_seq_one_letter_code
_entity_poly.pdbx_strand_id
1 'polypeptide(L)'
;MLDEIKKIQGINHNEFDTMIQTWINAAKLDLQSIGIVDTLIATPNDLIKTAIITYVLSQLDVVNAELYSNSYSLQKDCLRHYQEYVNEAIPVPTVPVESA
;
A
#
# COMPACT_ATOMS: atom_id res chain seq x y z
N MET A 1 11.00 0.04 6.90
CA MET A 1 10.37 -0.62 5.74
C MET A 1 11.36 -0.97 4.65
N LEU A 2 12.29 -0.09 4.38
CA LEU A 2 13.35 -0.34 3.40
C LEU A 2 14.13 -1.62 3.70
N ASP A 3 14.55 -1.79 4.95
CA ASP A 3 15.35 -2.96 5.33
C ASP A 3 14.58 -4.26 5.16
N GLU A 4 13.30 -4.24 5.44
CA GLU A 4 12.46 -5.43 5.31
C GLU A 4 12.32 -5.84 3.86
N ILE A 5 12.13 -4.87 2.98
CA ILE A 5 12.02 -5.14 1.54
C ILE A 5 13.32 -5.72 1.01
N LYS A 6 14.44 -5.12 1.41
CA LYS A 6 15.77 -5.61 1.00
C LYS A 6 15.98 -7.05 1.46
N LYS A 7 15.56 -7.37 2.68
CA LYS A 7 15.68 -8.70 3.23
C LYS A 7 14.86 -9.72 2.42
N ILE A 8 13.62 -9.36 2.10
CA ILE A 8 12.74 -10.24 1.32
C ILE A 8 13.35 -10.56 -0.04
N GLN A 9 13.95 -9.57 -0.69
CA GLN A 9 14.53 -9.72 -2.02
C GLN A 9 15.98 -10.16 -2.03
N GLY A 10 16.58 -10.35 -0.85
CA GLY A 10 17.98 -10.76 -0.78
C GLY A 10 18.96 -9.68 -1.20
N ILE A 11 18.58 -8.42 -1.09
CA ILE A 11 19.44 -7.29 -1.47
C ILE A 11 20.31 -6.92 -0.28
N ASN A 12 21.64 -6.97 -0.44
CA ASN A 12 22.56 -6.66 0.64
C ASN A 12 23.49 -5.48 0.33
N HIS A 13 23.10 -4.64 -0.64
CA HIS A 13 23.84 -3.42 -1.01
C HIS A 13 22.86 -2.25 -1.05
N ASN A 14 23.39 -1.04 -1.25
CA ASN A 14 22.60 0.18 -1.17
C ASN A 14 22.28 0.83 -2.51
N GLU A 15 22.56 0.15 -3.60
CA GLU A 15 22.42 0.74 -4.94
C GLU A 15 20.97 1.05 -5.29
N PHE A 16 20.04 0.28 -4.74
CA PHE A 16 18.62 0.45 -5.05
C PHE A 16 17.84 1.19 -3.98
N ASP A 17 18.52 1.67 -2.93
CA ASP A 17 17.82 2.25 -1.77
C ASP A 17 16.95 3.44 -2.17
N THR A 18 17.47 4.35 -2.98
CA THR A 18 16.71 5.52 -3.41
C THR A 18 15.50 5.13 -4.23
N MET A 19 15.67 4.17 -5.12
CA MET A 19 14.58 3.69 -5.98
C MET A 19 13.50 3.01 -5.16
N ILE A 20 13.90 2.15 -4.23
CA ILE A 20 12.94 1.46 -3.35
C ILE A 20 12.19 2.48 -2.50
N GLN A 21 12.90 3.48 -1.96
CA GLN A 21 12.25 4.52 -1.18
C GLN A 21 11.25 5.32 -2.01
N THR A 22 11.57 5.56 -3.27
CA THR A 22 10.65 6.24 -4.20
C THR A 22 9.37 5.41 -4.37
N TRP A 23 9.50 4.10 -4.51
CA TRP A 23 8.33 3.23 -4.63
C TRP A 23 7.53 3.17 -3.34
N ILE A 24 8.20 3.18 -2.18
CA ILE A 24 7.50 3.26 -0.89
C ILE A 24 6.65 4.53 -0.84
N ASN A 25 7.23 5.65 -1.24
CA ASN A 25 6.53 6.93 -1.24
C ASN A 25 5.35 6.91 -2.22
N ALA A 26 5.53 6.30 -3.39
CA ALA A 26 4.47 6.16 -4.37
C ALA A 26 3.31 5.32 -3.83
N ALA A 27 3.62 4.24 -3.12
CA ALA A 27 2.59 3.41 -2.49
C ALA A 27 1.80 4.20 -1.46
N LYS A 28 2.49 5.02 -0.66
CA LYS A 28 1.83 5.87 0.33
C LYS A 28 0.87 6.85 -0.32
N LEU A 29 1.29 7.46 -1.43
CA LEU A 29 0.42 8.38 -2.17
C LEU A 29 -0.79 7.64 -2.75
N ASP A 30 -0.59 6.45 -3.26
CA ASP A 30 -1.69 5.66 -3.80
C ASP A 30 -2.69 5.30 -2.71
N LEU A 31 -2.23 4.93 -1.53
CA LEU A 31 -3.12 4.62 -0.41
C LEU A 31 -3.86 5.87 0.07
N GLN A 32 -3.21 7.03 0.07
CA GLN A 32 -3.90 8.27 0.37
C GLN A 32 -5.01 8.56 -0.64
N SER A 33 -4.78 8.22 -1.91
CA SER A 33 -5.76 8.49 -2.95
C SER A 33 -7.03 7.67 -2.80
N ILE A 34 -6.98 6.55 -2.11
CA ILE A 34 -8.19 5.75 -1.82
C ILE A 34 -8.78 6.08 -0.45
N GLY A 35 -8.25 7.09 0.23
CA GLY A 35 -8.83 7.60 1.45
C GLY A 35 -8.21 7.15 2.75
N ILE A 36 -7.10 6.41 2.71
CA ILE A 36 -6.43 5.97 3.95
C ILE A 36 -5.99 7.21 4.74
N VAL A 37 -6.28 7.21 6.03
CA VAL A 37 -6.01 8.38 6.88
C VAL A 37 -4.52 8.65 7.02
N ASP A 38 -4.17 9.94 7.15
CA ASP A 38 -2.79 10.38 7.16
C ASP A 38 -1.97 9.78 8.30
N THR A 39 -2.57 9.54 9.45
CA THR A 39 -1.85 8.95 10.57
C THR A 39 -1.35 7.55 10.26
N LEU A 40 -2.13 6.77 9.52
CA LEU A 40 -1.71 5.43 9.11
C LEU A 40 -0.71 5.45 7.97
N ILE A 41 -0.68 6.52 7.19
CA ILE A 41 0.34 6.70 6.17
C ILE A 41 1.67 7.08 6.83
N ALA A 42 1.64 7.97 7.80
CA ALA A 42 2.84 8.42 8.50
C ALA A 42 3.42 7.32 9.40
N THR A 43 2.55 6.57 10.07
CA THR A 43 2.97 5.48 10.97
C THR A 43 2.14 4.25 10.63
N PRO A 44 2.53 3.51 9.59
CA PRO A 44 1.72 2.38 9.12
C PRO A 44 1.63 1.26 10.14
N ASN A 45 0.42 0.73 10.30
CA ASN A 45 0.25 -0.53 11.04
C ASN A 45 0.63 -1.70 10.12
N ASP A 46 0.50 -2.92 10.63
CA ASP A 46 0.97 -4.09 9.88
C ASP A 46 0.23 -4.28 8.55
N LEU A 47 -1.07 -3.98 8.50
CA LEU A 47 -1.83 -4.14 7.26
C LEU A 47 -1.42 -3.11 6.21
N ILE A 48 -1.27 -1.86 6.62
CA ILE A 48 -0.84 -0.79 5.72
C ILE A 48 0.59 -1.06 5.25
N LYS A 49 1.46 -1.47 6.16
CA LYS A 49 2.84 -1.80 5.85
C LYS A 49 2.91 -2.94 4.84
N THR A 50 2.12 -3.99 5.03
CA THR A 50 2.08 -5.11 4.10
C THR A 50 1.68 -4.66 2.70
N ALA A 51 0.68 -3.78 2.61
CA ALA A 51 0.24 -3.26 1.32
C ALA A 51 1.36 -2.46 0.64
N ILE A 52 2.06 -1.61 1.39
CA ILE A 52 3.17 -0.83 0.83
C ILE A 52 4.27 -1.76 0.32
N ILE A 53 4.64 -2.76 1.11
CA ILE A 53 5.67 -3.72 0.72
C ILE A 53 5.25 -4.48 -0.54
N THR A 54 4.01 -4.92 -0.60
CA THR A 54 3.49 -5.64 -1.77
C THR A 54 3.59 -4.77 -3.03
N TYR A 55 3.24 -3.49 -2.92
CA TYR A 55 3.37 -2.57 -4.05
C TYR A 55 4.82 -2.48 -4.52
N VAL A 56 5.75 -2.30 -3.59
CA VAL A 56 7.16 -2.19 -3.94
C VAL A 56 7.65 -3.47 -4.61
N LEU A 57 7.25 -4.63 -4.09
CA LEU A 57 7.64 -5.91 -4.70
C LEU A 57 7.07 -6.05 -6.12
N SER A 58 5.91 -5.48 -6.39
CA SER A 58 5.35 -5.49 -7.75
C SER A 58 6.21 -4.70 -8.73
N GLN A 59 7.00 -3.75 -8.24
CA GLN A 59 7.91 -2.97 -9.06
C GLN A 59 9.30 -3.60 -9.13
N LEU A 60 9.72 -4.24 -8.05
CA LEU A 60 11.09 -4.71 -7.88
C LEU A 60 11.28 -6.13 -8.41
N ASP A 61 10.32 -6.99 -8.20
CA ASP A 61 10.38 -8.40 -8.59
C ASP A 61 9.67 -8.60 -9.93
N VAL A 62 10.44 -8.50 -11.01
CA VAL A 62 9.89 -8.54 -12.37
C VAL A 62 9.21 -9.87 -12.67
N VAL A 63 9.75 -10.97 -12.15
CA VAL A 63 9.22 -12.30 -12.41
C VAL A 63 7.83 -12.48 -11.81
N ASN A 64 7.61 -11.94 -10.61
CA ASN A 64 6.35 -12.10 -9.89
C ASN A 64 5.54 -10.80 -9.87
N ALA A 65 5.84 -9.87 -10.76
CA ALA A 65 5.23 -8.53 -10.73
C ALA A 65 3.71 -8.59 -10.82
N GLU A 66 3.18 -9.42 -11.70
CA GLU A 66 1.73 -9.53 -11.87
C GLU A 66 1.07 -10.09 -10.61
N LEU A 67 1.67 -11.10 -10.01
CA LEU A 67 1.15 -11.68 -8.78
C LEU A 67 1.08 -10.65 -7.67
N TYR A 68 2.16 -9.90 -7.47
CA TYR A 68 2.19 -8.86 -6.45
C TYR A 68 1.23 -7.71 -6.75
N SER A 69 1.10 -7.34 -8.02
CA SER A 69 0.17 -6.29 -8.43
C SER A 69 -1.27 -6.69 -8.13
N ASN A 70 -1.64 -7.93 -8.43
CA ASN A 70 -2.97 -8.44 -8.13
C ASN A 70 -3.21 -8.49 -6.63
N SER A 71 -2.22 -8.94 -5.87
CA SER A 71 -2.32 -8.98 -4.41
C SER A 71 -2.50 -7.58 -3.83
N TYR A 72 -1.77 -6.61 -4.35
CA TYR A 72 -1.89 -5.23 -3.90
C TYR A 72 -3.29 -4.68 -4.13
N SER A 73 -3.87 -4.95 -5.31
CA SER A 73 -5.23 -4.50 -5.62
C SER A 73 -6.24 -5.07 -4.64
N LEU A 74 -6.10 -6.36 -4.31
CA LEU A 74 -6.99 -7.00 -3.33
C LEU A 74 -6.80 -6.41 -1.94
N GLN A 75 -5.56 -6.13 -1.56
CA GLN A 75 -5.25 -5.51 -0.27
C GLN A 75 -5.88 -4.13 -0.16
N LYS A 76 -5.80 -3.33 -1.23
CA LYS A 76 -6.43 -2.01 -1.24
C LYS A 76 -7.95 -2.12 -1.08
N ASP A 77 -8.57 -3.06 -1.76
CA ASP A 77 -10.01 -3.27 -1.63
C ASP A 77 -10.39 -3.61 -0.19
N CYS A 78 -9.61 -4.47 0.45
CA CYS A 78 -9.85 -4.81 1.85
C CYS A 78 -9.68 -3.60 2.76
N LEU A 79 -8.63 -2.82 2.56
CA LEU A 79 -8.35 -1.66 3.40
C LEU A 79 -9.46 -0.62 3.32
N ARG A 80 -10.05 -0.44 2.14
CA ARG A 80 -11.12 0.54 1.98
C ARG A 80 -12.38 0.18 2.76
N HIS A 81 -12.53 -1.09 3.15
CA HIS A 81 -13.70 -1.53 3.92
C HIS A 81 -13.54 -1.31 5.43
N TYR A 82 -12.36 -0.95 5.91
CA TYR A 82 -12.15 -0.67 7.32
C TYR A 82 -12.38 0.81 7.58
N GLN A 83 -13.51 1.15 8.20
CA GLN A 83 -13.87 2.55 8.43
C GLN A 83 -12.83 3.30 9.25
N GLU A 84 -12.18 2.60 10.16
CA GLU A 84 -11.16 3.22 11.01
C GLU A 84 -9.89 3.58 10.23
N TYR A 85 -9.74 3.04 9.00
CA TYR A 85 -8.58 3.32 8.16
C TYR A 85 -8.86 4.39 7.13
N VAL A 86 -10.12 4.72 6.87
CA VAL A 86 -10.53 5.59 5.78
C VAL A 86 -10.90 6.95 6.33
N ASN A 87 -10.51 7.99 5.59
CA ASN A 87 -10.83 9.36 5.94
C ASN A 87 -12.33 9.58 5.79
N GLU A 88 -12.98 10.01 6.88
CA GLU A 88 -14.41 10.25 6.89
C GLU A 88 -14.84 11.38 5.96
N ALA A 89 -13.93 12.27 5.63
CA ALA A 89 -14.22 13.37 4.72
C ALA A 89 -14.47 12.87 3.29
N ILE A 90 -14.08 11.65 2.98
CA ILE A 90 -14.32 11.07 1.67
C ILE A 90 -15.67 10.38 1.70
N PRO A 91 -16.64 10.86 0.90
CA PRO A 91 -17.98 10.29 0.94
C PRO A 91 -17.94 8.83 0.54
N VAL A 92 -18.52 8.01 1.36
CA VAL A 92 -18.73 6.62 1.00
C VAL A 92 -19.87 6.60 0.03
N PRO A 93 -19.66 6.08 -1.14
CA PRO A 93 -20.75 6.04 -2.11
C PRO A 93 -21.79 5.08 -1.64
N THR A 94 -22.20 5.03 -0.74
CA THR A 94 -22.94 4.24 -0.24
C THR A 94 -24.11 4.16 -0.14
N VAL A 95 -24.20 4.47 0.03
CA VAL A 95 -24.98 4.48 0.28
C VAL A 95 -26.00 4.23 -0.15
N PRO A 96 -26.17 3.97 -0.44
CA PRO A 96 -26.94 3.86 -0.78
C PRO A 96 -27.83 3.49 -0.74
N VAL A 97 -27.87 3.61 -0.67
CA VAL A 97 -28.38 3.52 -0.56
C VAL A 97 -29.25 3.11 -0.42
N GLU A 98 -29.23 2.96 -0.12
CA GLU A 98 -29.75 2.60 0.04
C GLU A 98 -30.70 2.41 -0.04
N SER A 99 -30.62 2.46 -0.14
CA SER A 99 -31.25 2.34 -0.24
C SER A 99 -32.13 2.27 -0.19
N ALA A 100 -32.17 2.50 -0.07
CA ALA A 100 -32.94 2.41 0.05
C ALA A 100 -33.68 1.92 -0.02
#